data_8baa35384ac8b82d6a1f14c66e55a868
#
_entry.id   8baa35384ac8b82d6a1f14c66e55a868
#
_cell.length_a   1.000
_cell.length_b   1.000
_cell.length_c   1.000
_cell.angle_alpha   90.00
_cell.angle_beta   90.00
_cell.angle_gamma   90.00
#
_symmetry.space_group_name_H-M   'P 1'
#
loop_
_entity.id
_entity.type
_entity.pdbx_description
1 polymer ?
#
loop_
_entity_poly.entity_id
_entity_poly.type
_entity_poly.pdbx_seq_one_letter_code
_entity_poly.pdbx_strand_id
1 'polypeptide(L)'
;IELTVLALLAAILIGVPLGILISYIRPASKPVLAFANIVQAVPSMALLGLAIPVFGIGMKPAIFLVVIYSLLPIIKNTYAGLMNINEQMLEAAEGIGLTKSQILFKVRLPMALPVIMTGVRISAVSAVGLMTLAAYVGGGGLGYLVFSGIRTVSNVMILAGAIPACILALLVDRVFAAIETIVTPVSLLDGKNKDEKRRRKKREMFVIATAVVLLIALLFTSLFQTKKTADIRIASMDFTENEIFAYMLSESIERELGLDVETTPDLGAGSVCMSSIQSNEIDGYVDYTGTLYVNILKNPASSDVEQVYQDSVKGMKEQYGLE
;
A
#
# COMPACT_ATOMS: atom_id res chain seq x y z
N ILE A 1 2.79 -7.05 1.14
CA ILE A 1 1.62 -7.63 1.83
C ILE A 1 1.47 -6.99 3.21
N GLU A 2 2.51 -6.99 4.05
CA GLU A 2 2.46 -6.41 5.41
C GLU A 2 1.96 -4.97 5.41
N LEU A 3 2.54 -4.12 4.58
CA LEU A 3 2.18 -2.70 4.48
C LEU A 3 0.75 -2.49 3.97
N THR A 4 0.30 -3.32 3.03
CA THR A 4 -1.08 -3.27 2.53
C THR A 4 -2.07 -3.60 3.64
N VAL A 5 -1.78 -4.64 4.44
CA VAL A 5 -2.61 -5.04 5.59
C VAL A 5 -2.62 -3.94 6.65
N LEU A 6 -1.48 -3.35 6.96
CA LEU A 6 -1.34 -2.29 7.96
C LEU A 6 -2.10 -1.02 7.53
N ALA A 7 -1.98 -0.61 6.26
CA ALA A 7 -2.71 0.51 5.69
C ALA A 7 -4.23 0.27 5.72
N LEU A 8 -4.67 -0.95 5.37
CA LEU A 8 -6.09 -1.32 5.39
C LEU A 8 -6.65 -1.35 6.82
N LEU A 9 -5.91 -1.89 7.79
CA LEU A 9 -6.31 -1.87 9.20
C LEU A 9 -6.46 -0.45 9.71
N ALA A 10 -5.52 0.44 9.38
CA ALA A 10 -5.61 1.86 9.74
C ALA A 10 -6.87 2.51 9.10
N ALA A 11 -7.14 2.22 7.82
CA ALA A 11 -8.33 2.72 7.14
C ALA A 11 -9.63 2.20 7.76
N ILE A 12 -9.69 0.95 8.22
CA ILE A 12 -10.85 0.38 8.91
C ILE A 12 -11.04 1.04 10.27
N LEU A 13 -9.95 1.17 11.06
CA LEU A 13 -9.98 1.78 12.39
C LEU A 13 -10.42 3.25 12.37
N ILE A 14 -10.16 3.96 11.29
CA ILE A 14 -10.58 5.35 11.11
C ILE A 14 -11.93 5.43 10.41
N GLY A 15 -12.12 4.68 9.33
CA GLY A 15 -13.29 4.78 8.44
C GLY A 15 -14.58 4.29 9.07
N VAL A 16 -14.54 3.17 9.81
CA VAL A 16 -15.75 2.63 10.48
C VAL A 16 -16.24 3.59 11.57
N PRO A 17 -15.40 4.05 12.53
CA PRO A 17 -15.84 5.05 13.52
C PRO A 17 -16.34 6.35 12.89
N LEU A 18 -15.68 6.87 11.85
CA LEU A 18 -16.15 8.06 11.14
C LEU A 18 -17.51 7.82 10.48
N GLY A 19 -17.71 6.68 9.83
CA GLY A 19 -19.00 6.31 9.24
C GLY A 19 -20.11 6.22 10.28
N ILE A 20 -19.82 5.65 11.47
CA ILE A 20 -20.74 5.63 12.60
C ILE A 20 -21.03 7.07 13.06
N LEU A 21 -19.99 7.88 13.27
CA LEU A 21 -20.11 9.26 13.76
C LEU A 21 -21.05 10.09 12.87
N ILE A 22 -20.82 10.07 11.55
CA ILE A 22 -21.65 10.84 10.61
C ILE A 22 -23.09 10.29 10.47
N SER A 23 -23.35 9.03 10.86
CA SER A 23 -24.70 8.50 10.92
C SER A 23 -25.53 9.10 12.06
N TYR A 24 -24.86 9.58 13.11
CA TYR A 24 -25.52 10.29 14.23
C TYR A 24 -25.58 11.81 14.01
N ILE A 25 -24.55 12.39 13.41
CA ILE A 25 -24.44 13.82 13.16
C ILE A 25 -24.84 14.08 11.69
N ARG A 26 -26.15 14.01 11.41
CA ARG A 26 -26.67 14.18 10.03
C ARG A 26 -26.11 15.37 9.25
N PRO A 27 -25.93 16.60 9.82
CA PRO A 27 -25.38 17.71 9.08
C PRO A 27 -23.91 17.50 8.65
N ALA A 28 -23.13 16.68 9.38
CA ALA A 28 -21.74 16.38 9.04
C ALA A 28 -21.61 15.33 7.91
N SER A 29 -22.66 14.56 7.60
CA SER A 29 -22.60 13.51 6.60
C SER A 29 -22.30 14.04 5.20
N LYS A 30 -23.00 15.11 4.78
CA LYS A 30 -22.81 15.70 3.45
C LYS A 30 -21.39 16.23 3.21
N PRO A 31 -20.79 17.08 4.08
CA PRO A 31 -19.44 17.58 3.86
C PRO A 31 -18.38 16.49 3.95
N VAL A 32 -18.51 15.51 4.89
CA VAL A 32 -17.54 14.41 5.01
C VAL A 32 -17.57 13.51 3.77
N LEU A 33 -18.75 13.13 3.30
CA LEU A 33 -18.88 12.31 2.10
C LEU A 33 -18.46 13.07 0.84
N ALA A 34 -18.74 14.37 0.75
CA ALA A 34 -18.28 15.22 -0.35
C ALA A 34 -16.75 15.32 -0.38
N PHE A 35 -16.11 15.56 0.77
CA PHE A 35 -14.65 15.58 0.88
C PHE A 35 -14.04 14.25 0.46
N ALA A 36 -14.56 13.13 0.95
CA ALA A 36 -14.10 11.81 0.59
C ALA A 36 -14.26 11.52 -0.92
N ASN A 37 -15.37 11.96 -1.54
CA ASN A 37 -15.57 11.84 -2.99
C ASN A 37 -14.54 12.69 -3.77
N ILE A 38 -14.23 13.89 -3.32
CA ILE A 38 -13.22 14.76 -3.95
C ILE A 38 -11.85 14.08 -3.91
N VAL A 39 -11.47 13.54 -2.76
CA VAL A 39 -10.19 12.81 -2.61
C VAL A 39 -10.11 11.63 -3.57
N GLN A 40 -11.18 10.86 -3.73
CA GLN A 40 -11.21 9.72 -4.65
C GLN A 40 -11.19 10.14 -6.13
N ALA A 41 -11.62 11.35 -6.45
CA ALA A 41 -11.57 11.89 -7.81
C ALA A 41 -10.15 12.34 -8.21
N VAL A 42 -9.26 12.61 -7.25
CA VAL A 42 -7.86 12.96 -7.52
C VAL A 42 -7.16 11.75 -8.14
N PRO A 43 -6.41 11.87 -9.25
CA PRO A 43 -5.62 10.76 -9.77
C PRO A 43 -4.62 10.25 -8.72
N SER A 44 -4.57 8.93 -8.51
CA SER A 44 -3.74 8.30 -7.47
C SER A 44 -2.26 8.65 -7.59
N MET A 45 -1.73 8.72 -8.82
CA MET A 45 -0.35 9.13 -9.08
C MET A 45 -0.10 10.60 -8.69
N ALA A 46 -1.07 11.48 -8.93
CA ALA A 46 -0.96 12.88 -8.53
C ALA A 46 -0.94 13.02 -7.00
N LEU A 47 -1.81 12.27 -6.30
CA LEU A 47 -1.83 12.28 -4.83
C LEU A 47 -0.54 11.68 -4.26
N LEU A 48 0.01 10.64 -4.88
CA LEU A 48 1.30 10.07 -4.51
C LEU A 48 2.42 11.12 -4.64
N GLY A 49 2.48 11.83 -5.79
CA GLY A 49 3.44 12.90 -6.01
C GLY A 49 3.32 14.05 -5.00
N LEU A 50 2.09 14.44 -4.63
CA LEU A 50 1.84 15.46 -3.59
C LEU A 50 2.20 14.99 -2.18
N ALA A 51 2.24 13.68 -1.94
CA ALA A 51 2.62 13.12 -0.65
C ALA A 51 4.14 13.12 -0.43
N ILE A 52 4.95 13.06 -1.49
CA ILE A 52 6.42 13.00 -1.41
C ILE A 52 7.04 14.19 -0.63
N PRO A 53 6.67 15.46 -0.86
CA PRO A 53 7.24 16.58 -0.11
C PRO A 53 6.95 16.53 1.39
N VAL A 54 5.89 15.83 1.80
CA VAL A 54 5.45 15.74 3.21
C VAL A 54 6.05 14.51 3.90
N PHE A 55 6.04 13.34 3.23
CA PHE A 55 6.42 12.07 3.83
C PHE A 55 7.79 11.56 3.38
N GLY A 56 8.43 12.24 2.45
CA GLY A 56 9.65 11.76 1.79
C GLY A 56 9.36 10.70 0.72
N ILE A 57 10.43 10.10 0.20
CA ILE A 57 10.36 8.98 -0.74
C ILE A 57 10.33 7.67 0.07
N GLY A 58 9.80 6.59 -0.50
CA GLY A 58 9.71 5.28 0.11
C GLY A 58 8.30 4.83 0.44
N MET A 59 8.17 3.97 1.43
CA MET A 59 6.89 3.31 1.76
C MET A 59 5.82 4.23 2.39
N LYS A 60 6.23 5.30 3.08
CA LYS A 60 5.30 6.17 3.83
C LYS A 60 4.25 6.85 2.94
N PRO A 61 4.61 7.51 1.80
CA PRO A 61 3.61 8.10 0.90
C PRO A 61 2.69 7.05 0.27
N ALA A 62 3.17 5.83 0.00
CA ALA A 62 2.36 4.74 -0.53
C ALA A 62 1.33 4.25 0.51
N ILE A 63 1.72 4.08 1.78
CA ILE A 63 0.80 3.73 2.87
C ILE A 63 -0.27 4.82 3.02
N PHE A 64 0.14 6.09 3.05
CA PHE A 64 -0.78 7.23 3.12
C PHE A 64 -1.79 7.21 1.98
N LEU A 65 -1.34 6.98 0.74
CA LEU A 65 -2.18 6.85 -0.43
C LEU A 65 -3.24 5.76 -0.23
N VAL A 66 -2.81 4.55 0.15
CA VAL A 66 -3.71 3.40 0.35
C VAL A 66 -4.73 3.69 1.45
N VAL A 67 -4.31 4.27 2.58
CA VAL A 67 -5.21 4.63 3.68
C VAL A 67 -6.29 5.59 3.19
N ILE A 68 -5.90 6.68 2.54
CA ILE A 68 -6.82 7.74 2.09
C ILE A 68 -7.85 7.18 1.09
N TYR A 69 -7.41 6.42 0.09
CA TYR A 69 -8.33 5.83 -0.91
C TYR A 69 -9.24 4.76 -0.33
N SER A 70 -8.78 4.03 0.69
CA SER A 70 -9.58 3.01 1.36
C SER A 70 -10.64 3.60 2.29
N LEU A 71 -10.44 4.83 2.78
CA LEU A 71 -11.39 5.47 3.70
C LEU A 71 -12.77 5.68 3.08
N LEU A 72 -12.84 6.15 1.81
CA LEU A 72 -14.15 6.48 1.23
C LEU A 72 -15.09 5.29 1.13
N PRO A 73 -14.74 4.13 0.53
CA PRO A 73 -15.63 3.00 0.47
C PRO A 73 -16.07 2.52 1.87
N ILE A 74 -15.16 2.55 2.86
CA ILE A 74 -15.45 2.14 4.23
C ILE A 74 -16.44 3.11 4.89
N ILE A 75 -16.17 4.42 4.85
CA ILE A 75 -17.05 5.45 5.44
C ILE A 75 -18.44 5.40 4.80
N LYS A 76 -18.49 5.38 3.45
CA LYS A 76 -19.72 5.41 2.68
C LYS A 76 -20.59 4.19 2.94
N ASN A 77 -20.01 2.99 2.94
CA ASN A 77 -20.76 1.76 3.20
C ASN A 77 -21.15 1.64 4.67
N THR A 78 -20.32 2.10 5.61
CA THR A 78 -20.68 2.15 7.04
C THR A 78 -21.88 3.08 7.27
N TYR A 79 -21.82 4.29 6.71
CA TYR A 79 -22.93 5.23 6.77
C TYR A 79 -24.19 4.67 6.13
N ALA A 80 -24.11 4.15 4.91
CA ALA A 80 -25.24 3.59 4.19
C ALA A 80 -25.86 2.39 4.93
N GLY A 81 -25.02 1.48 5.46
CA GLY A 81 -25.49 0.32 6.22
C GLY A 81 -26.25 0.71 7.48
N LEU A 82 -25.81 1.77 8.17
CA LEU A 82 -26.48 2.26 9.38
C LEU A 82 -27.75 3.08 9.09
N MET A 83 -27.81 3.75 7.95
CA MET A 83 -28.98 4.56 7.56
C MET A 83 -30.10 3.74 6.91
N ASN A 84 -29.80 2.58 6.33
CA ASN A 84 -30.78 1.73 5.66
C ASN A 84 -31.45 0.70 6.57
N ILE A 85 -31.30 0.84 7.90
CA ILE A 85 -31.99 -0.04 8.86
C ILE A 85 -33.45 0.38 8.96
N ASN A 86 -34.37 -0.60 8.98
CA ASN A 86 -35.78 -0.36 9.08
C ASN A 86 -36.13 0.39 10.38
N GLU A 87 -36.83 1.53 10.25
CA GLU A 87 -37.22 2.39 11.39
C GLU A 87 -38.11 1.64 12.40
N GLN A 88 -39.04 0.77 11.94
CA GLN A 88 -39.88 -0.05 12.81
C GLN A 88 -39.08 -0.96 13.76
N MET A 89 -37.93 -1.45 13.30
CA MET A 89 -37.02 -2.23 14.12
C MET A 89 -36.33 -1.41 15.19
N LEU A 90 -36.02 -0.16 14.89
CA LEU A 90 -35.40 0.78 15.83
C LEU A 90 -36.42 1.22 16.87
N GLU A 91 -37.67 1.49 16.46
CA GLU A 91 -38.80 1.81 17.34
C GLU A 91 -39.12 0.65 18.28
N ALA A 92 -39.15 -0.59 17.76
CA ALA A 92 -39.33 -1.78 18.59
C ALA A 92 -38.20 -1.94 19.63
N ALA A 93 -36.96 -1.66 19.25
CA ALA A 93 -35.84 -1.71 20.17
C ALA A 93 -35.89 -0.62 21.26
N GLU A 94 -36.37 0.56 20.93
CA GLU A 94 -36.64 1.63 21.91
C GLU A 94 -37.84 1.26 22.80
N GLY A 95 -38.90 0.70 22.23
CA GLY A 95 -40.10 0.28 22.96
C GLY A 95 -39.85 -0.78 24.04
N ILE A 96 -38.86 -1.66 23.84
CA ILE A 96 -38.42 -2.63 24.87
C ILE A 96 -37.37 -2.04 25.84
N GLY A 97 -37.10 -0.74 25.79
CA GLY A 97 -36.26 -0.04 26.75
C GLY A 97 -34.74 -0.10 26.49
N LEU A 98 -34.30 -0.42 25.28
CA LEU A 98 -32.85 -0.38 24.96
C LEU A 98 -32.32 1.06 24.93
N THR A 99 -31.18 1.27 25.55
CA THR A 99 -30.47 2.57 25.49
C THR A 99 -29.88 2.78 24.09
N LYS A 100 -29.59 4.04 23.71
CA LYS A 100 -28.98 4.41 22.42
C LYS A 100 -27.70 3.59 22.12
N SER A 101 -26.85 3.37 23.12
CA SER A 101 -25.65 2.56 23.00
C SER A 101 -25.98 1.08 22.75
N GLN A 102 -26.98 0.53 23.47
CA GLN A 102 -27.42 -0.84 23.27
C GLN A 102 -28.05 -1.03 21.87
N ILE A 103 -28.83 -0.07 21.39
CA ILE A 103 -29.37 -0.06 20.03
C ILE A 103 -28.23 -0.05 19.00
N LEU A 104 -27.18 0.77 19.20
CA LEU A 104 -26.04 0.77 18.30
C LEU A 104 -25.36 -0.60 18.23
N PHE A 105 -24.93 -1.14 19.37
CA PHE A 105 -24.09 -2.34 19.40
C PHE A 105 -24.88 -3.65 19.23
N LYS A 106 -26.15 -3.72 19.68
CA LYS A 106 -26.95 -4.95 19.62
C LYS A 106 -27.87 -5.03 18.40
N VAL A 107 -28.21 -3.89 17.77
CA VAL A 107 -29.16 -3.85 16.64
C VAL A 107 -28.49 -3.25 15.40
N ARG A 108 -28.11 -1.97 15.45
CA ARG A 108 -27.66 -1.24 14.26
C ARG A 108 -26.38 -1.82 13.65
N LEU A 109 -25.33 -1.98 14.45
CA LEU A 109 -24.06 -2.52 13.98
C LEU A 109 -24.16 -3.95 13.43
N PRO A 110 -24.77 -4.91 14.14
CA PRO A 110 -24.94 -6.27 13.60
C PRO A 110 -25.73 -6.32 12.30
N MET A 111 -26.72 -5.46 12.13
CA MET A 111 -27.52 -5.40 10.91
C MET A 111 -26.81 -4.68 9.76
N ALA A 112 -25.99 -3.69 10.07
CA ALA A 112 -25.20 -2.97 9.09
C ALA A 112 -23.93 -3.74 8.64
N LEU A 113 -23.49 -4.75 9.41
CA LEU A 113 -22.25 -5.49 9.17
C LEU A 113 -22.07 -5.98 7.74
N PRO A 114 -23.05 -6.57 7.04
CA PRO A 114 -22.87 -7.01 5.66
C PRO A 114 -22.50 -5.85 4.73
N VAL A 115 -23.14 -4.69 4.89
CA VAL A 115 -22.87 -3.51 4.07
C VAL A 115 -21.53 -2.87 4.44
N ILE A 116 -21.18 -2.83 5.73
CA ILE A 116 -19.86 -2.37 6.20
C ILE A 116 -18.76 -3.25 5.60
N MET A 117 -18.92 -4.57 5.66
CA MET A 117 -17.95 -5.52 5.11
C MET A 117 -17.82 -5.42 3.61
N THR A 118 -18.89 -5.08 2.87
CA THR A 118 -18.79 -4.77 1.45
C THR A 118 -17.84 -3.58 1.20
N GLY A 119 -17.91 -2.51 1.99
CA GLY A 119 -17.01 -1.37 1.91
C GLY A 119 -15.56 -1.75 2.22
N VAL A 120 -15.34 -2.53 3.27
CA VAL A 120 -14.00 -3.04 3.64
C VAL A 120 -13.42 -3.91 2.51
N ARG A 121 -14.22 -4.79 1.93
CA ARG A 121 -13.84 -5.68 0.84
C ARG A 121 -13.44 -4.92 -0.42
N ILE A 122 -14.22 -3.92 -0.83
CA ILE A 122 -13.88 -3.04 -1.96
C ILE A 122 -12.54 -2.34 -1.69
N SER A 123 -12.36 -1.80 -0.49
CA SER A 123 -11.11 -1.14 -0.09
C SER A 123 -9.92 -2.11 -0.09
N ALA A 124 -10.10 -3.34 0.38
CA ALA A 124 -9.04 -4.34 0.46
C ALA A 124 -8.53 -4.75 -0.93
N VAL A 125 -9.43 -4.97 -1.88
CA VAL A 125 -9.07 -5.30 -3.27
C VAL A 125 -8.38 -4.10 -3.93
N SER A 126 -8.93 -2.89 -3.76
CA SER A 126 -8.34 -1.66 -4.31
C SER A 126 -6.97 -1.37 -3.72
N ALA A 127 -6.75 -1.67 -2.43
CA ALA A 127 -5.48 -1.48 -1.74
C ALA A 127 -4.34 -2.31 -2.38
N VAL A 128 -4.62 -3.54 -2.84
CA VAL A 128 -3.63 -4.36 -3.56
C VAL A 128 -3.19 -3.67 -4.86
N GLY A 129 -4.14 -3.15 -5.64
CA GLY A 129 -3.84 -2.42 -6.87
C GLY A 129 -3.08 -1.11 -6.61
N LEU A 130 -3.52 -0.32 -5.62
CA LEU A 130 -2.86 0.94 -5.26
C LEU A 130 -1.44 0.72 -4.71
N MET A 131 -1.21 -0.38 -3.98
CA MET A 131 0.12 -0.69 -3.44
C MET A 131 1.15 -1.00 -4.54
N THR A 132 0.73 -1.37 -5.76
CA THR A 132 1.67 -1.51 -6.87
C THR A 132 2.33 -0.18 -7.24
N LEU A 133 1.64 0.95 -6.99
CA LEU A 133 2.18 2.29 -7.20
C LEU A 133 3.33 2.64 -6.22
N ALA A 134 3.49 1.89 -5.12
CA ALA A 134 4.63 2.05 -4.21
C ALA A 134 5.99 1.89 -4.91
N ALA A 135 6.03 1.10 -5.99
CA ALA A 135 7.22 0.93 -6.81
C ALA A 135 7.75 2.26 -7.41
N TYR A 136 6.85 3.21 -7.68
CA TYR A 136 7.23 4.56 -8.19
C TYR A 136 7.99 5.41 -7.18
N VAL A 137 7.87 5.09 -5.91
CA VAL A 137 8.52 5.83 -4.81
C VAL A 137 9.55 4.98 -4.08
N GLY A 138 10.13 3.99 -4.77
CA GLY A 138 11.15 3.11 -4.19
C GLY A 138 10.60 2.03 -3.26
N GLY A 139 9.29 1.76 -3.28
CA GLY A 139 8.65 0.77 -2.42
C GLY A 139 8.78 -0.68 -2.90
N GLY A 140 9.40 -0.92 -4.05
CA GLY A 140 9.63 -2.26 -4.60
C GLY A 140 8.37 -3.11 -4.79
N GLY A 141 8.50 -4.43 -4.58
CA GLY A 141 7.40 -5.39 -4.64
C GLY A 141 6.95 -5.76 -6.06
N LEU A 142 5.75 -6.33 -6.20
CA LEU A 142 5.22 -6.77 -7.51
C LEU A 142 5.04 -5.61 -8.49
N GLY A 143 4.80 -4.41 -7.99
CA GLY A 143 4.69 -3.20 -8.81
C GLY A 143 5.98 -2.87 -9.54
N TYR A 144 7.13 -3.14 -8.95
CA TYR A 144 8.43 -2.94 -9.57
C TYR A 144 8.56 -3.73 -10.89
N LEU A 145 8.19 -5.02 -10.89
CA LEU A 145 8.22 -5.84 -12.10
C LEU A 145 7.29 -5.29 -13.20
N VAL A 146 6.12 -4.79 -12.81
CA VAL A 146 5.15 -4.22 -13.77
C VAL A 146 5.73 -2.95 -14.40
N PHE A 147 6.24 -2.01 -13.59
CA PHE A 147 6.74 -0.74 -14.10
C PHE A 147 8.05 -0.88 -14.87
N SER A 148 8.98 -1.72 -14.40
CA SER A 148 10.19 -2.06 -15.16
C SER A 148 9.84 -2.70 -16.49
N GLY A 149 8.89 -3.63 -16.52
CA GLY A 149 8.40 -4.24 -17.74
C GLY A 149 7.76 -3.24 -18.71
N ILE A 150 7.03 -2.23 -18.22
CA ILE A 150 6.48 -1.14 -19.05
C ILE A 150 7.61 -0.32 -19.67
N ARG A 151 8.63 0.05 -18.91
CA ARG A 151 9.78 0.85 -19.38
C ARG A 151 10.65 0.10 -20.39
N THR A 152 10.91 -1.18 -20.14
CA THR A 152 11.71 -2.04 -21.01
C THR A 152 10.92 -2.71 -22.13
N VAL A 153 9.61 -2.39 -22.25
CA VAL A 153 8.67 -3.00 -23.22
C VAL A 153 8.69 -4.54 -23.13
N SER A 154 8.87 -5.08 -21.94
CA SER A 154 8.95 -6.52 -21.68
C SER A 154 7.61 -7.06 -21.16
N ASN A 155 6.84 -7.70 -22.04
CA ASN A 155 5.58 -8.34 -21.66
C ASN A 155 5.76 -9.43 -20.61
N VAL A 156 6.91 -10.10 -20.58
CA VAL A 156 7.23 -11.16 -19.62
C VAL A 156 7.31 -10.56 -18.21
N MET A 157 8.01 -9.44 -18.03
CA MET A 157 8.13 -8.77 -16.73
C MET A 157 6.78 -8.20 -16.27
N ILE A 158 6.02 -7.58 -17.20
CA ILE A 158 4.66 -7.08 -16.86
C ILE A 158 3.79 -8.22 -16.34
N LEU A 159 3.75 -9.36 -17.05
CA LEU A 159 2.93 -10.50 -16.63
C LEU A 159 3.45 -11.14 -15.34
N ALA A 160 4.77 -11.21 -15.15
CA ALA A 160 5.37 -11.73 -13.93
C ALA A 160 5.01 -10.92 -12.67
N GLY A 161 4.79 -9.61 -12.82
CA GLY A 161 4.29 -8.75 -11.74
C GLY A 161 2.76 -8.75 -11.63
N ALA A 162 2.06 -8.62 -12.75
CA ALA A 162 0.61 -8.44 -12.78
C ALA A 162 -0.17 -9.72 -12.39
N ILE A 163 0.25 -10.90 -12.86
CA ILE A 163 -0.45 -12.16 -12.54
C ILE A 163 -0.45 -12.46 -11.04
N PRO A 164 0.70 -12.43 -10.33
CA PRO A 164 0.70 -12.62 -8.88
C PRO A 164 -0.09 -11.54 -8.13
N ALA A 165 -0.04 -10.27 -8.59
CA ALA A 165 -0.83 -9.20 -8.00
C ALA A 165 -2.35 -9.45 -8.15
N CYS A 166 -2.82 -9.89 -9.32
CA CYS A 166 -4.21 -10.27 -9.54
C CYS A 166 -4.62 -11.46 -8.68
N ILE A 167 -3.79 -12.50 -8.58
CA ILE A 167 -4.05 -13.66 -7.70
C ILE A 167 -4.16 -13.20 -6.25
N LEU A 168 -3.25 -12.32 -5.80
CA LEU A 168 -3.30 -11.77 -4.45
C LEU A 168 -4.59 -10.99 -4.21
N ALA A 169 -5.03 -10.15 -5.16
CA ALA A 169 -6.28 -9.40 -5.05
C ALA A 169 -7.50 -10.33 -4.92
N LEU A 170 -7.55 -11.41 -5.73
CA LEU A 170 -8.60 -12.43 -5.64
C LEU A 170 -8.59 -13.19 -4.31
N LEU A 171 -7.41 -13.52 -3.80
CA LEU A 171 -7.26 -14.16 -2.48
C LEU A 171 -7.74 -13.23 -1.37
N VAL A 172 -7.35 -11.98 -1.40
CA VAL A 172 -7.80 -10.95 -0.45
C VAL A 172 -9.32 -10.81 -0.50
N ASP A 173 -9.91 -10.69 -1.70
CA ASP A 173 -11.36 -10.65 -1.87
C ASP A 173 -12.05 -11.86 -1.25
N ARG A 174 -11.51 -13.05 -1.50
CA ARG A 174 -12.07 -14.30 -0.98
C ARG A 174 -11.98 -14.41 0.55
N VAL A 175 -10.87 -13.95 1.13
CA VAL A 175 -10.69 -13.92 2.59
C VAL A 175 -11.69 -12.96 3.23
N PHE A 176 -11.83 -11.75 2.71
CA PHE A 176 -12.78 -10.78 3.26
C PHE A 176 -14.25 -11.21 3.05
N ALA A 177 -14.58 -11.89 1.94
CA ALA A 177 -15.91 -12.49 1.75
C ALA A 177 -16.20 -13.59 2.79
N ALA A 178 -15.19 -14.36 3.16
CA ALA A 178 -15.32 -15.38 4.22
C ALA A 178 -15.50 -14.72 5.60
N ILE A 179 -14.72 -13.66 5.91
CA ILE A 179 -14.88 -12.87 7.14
C ILE A 179 -16.29 -12.27 7.21
N GLU A 180 -16.76 -11.66 6.11
CA GLU A 180 -18.14 -11.14 6.00
C GLU A 180 -19.17 -12.19 6.38
N THR A 181 -19.08 -13.40 5.82
CA THR A 181 -20.01 -14.50 6.12
C THR A 181 -19.95 -14.92 7.59
N ILE A 182 -18.79 -14.93 8.22
CA ILE A 182 -18.62 -15.33 9.62
C ILE A 182 -19.18 -14.28 10.57
N VAL A 183 -18.88 -13.00 10.30
CA VAL A 183 -19.28 -11.88 11.16
C VAL A 183 -20.77 -11.58 11.02
N THR A 184 -21.36 -11.80 9.83
CA THR A 184 -22.79 -11.58 9.57
C THR A 184 -23.64 -12.46 10.49
N PRO A 185 -24.66 -11.90 11.17
CA PRO A 185 -25.60 -12.68 11.99
C PRO A 185 -26.29 -13.78 11.18
N VAL A 186 -26.47 -14.94 11.79
CA VAL A 186 -27.08 -16.11 11.12
C VAL A 186 -28.48 -15.82 10.56
N SER A 187 -29.22 -14.89 11.19
CA SER A 187 -30.54 -14.45 10.74
C SER A 187 -30.51 -13.74 9.38
N LEU A 188 -29.40 -13.05 9.06
CA LEU A 188 -29.20 -12.28 7.82
C LEU A 188 -28.53 -13.08 6.71
N LEU A 189 -28.02 -14.28 7.00
CA LEU A 189 -27.42 -15.14 5.98
C LEU A 189 -28.48 -15.79 5.10
N ASP A 190 -28.22 -15.83 3.78
CA ASP A 190 -29.04 -16.62 2.85
C ASP A 190 -28.89 -18.11 3.13
N GLY A 191 -30.00 -18.83 3.11
CA GLY A 191 -30.06 -20.26 3.31
C GLY A 191 -31.43 -20.68 3.88
N LYS A 192 -31.97 -21.84 3.42
CA LYS A 192 -33.31 -22.30 3.78
C LYS A 192 -33.37 -22.77 5.21
N ASN A 193 -32.31 -23.36 5.76
CA ASN A 193 -32.29 -23.99 7.08
C ASN A 193 -31.11 -23.49 7.93
N LYS A 194 -31.29 -23.51 9.27
CA LYS A 194 -30.26 -23.12 10.25
C LYS A 194 -28.96 -23.96 10.14
N ASP A 195 -29.11 -25.23 9.76
CA ASP A 195 -27.98 -26.15 9.58
C ASP A 195 -27.16 -25.82 8.33
N GLU A 196 -27.80 -25.41 7.24
CA GLU A 196 -27.16 -24.96 6.03
C GLU A 196 -26.33 -23.70 6.29
N LYS A 197 -26.90 -22.73 7.03
CA LYS A 197 -26.19 -21.49 7.45
C LYS A 197 -24.98 -21.80 8.33
N ARG A 198 -25.10 -22.77 9.25
CA ARG A 198 -23.97 -23.21 10.09
C ARG A 198 -22.89 -23.92 9.28
N ARG A 199 -23.26 -24.78 8.31
CA ARG A 199 -22.31 -25.46 7.40
C ARG A 199 -21.57 -24.43 6.55
N ARG A 200 -22.28 -23.41 6.06
CA ARG A 200 -21.65 -22.30 5.31
C ARG A 200 -20.62 -21.59 6.18
N LYS A 201 -20.94 -21.21 7.41
CA LYS A 201 -19.97 -20.59 8.34
C LYS A 201 -18.75 -21.47 8.61
N LYS A 202 -18.93 -22.77 8.82
CA LYS A 202 -17.84 -23.72 9.03
C LYS A 202 -16.92 -23.81 7.79
N ARG A 203 -17.50 -23.83 6.59
CA ARG A 203 -16.75 -23.84 5.34
C ARG A 203 -15.93 -22.57 5.18
N GLU A 204 -16.53 -21.40 5.45
CA GLU A 204 -15.82 -20.13 5.35
C GLU A 204 -14.72 -19.99 6.43
N MET A 205 -14.94 -20.52 7.62
CA MET A 205 -13.92 -20.60 8.67
C MET A 205 -12.73 -21.47 8.23
N PHE A 206 -12.97 -22.57 7.53
CA PHE A 206 -11.91 -23.38 6.94
C PHE A 206 -11.12 -22.61 5.86
N VAL A 207 -11.80 -21.84 5.01
CA VAL A 207 -11.14 -20.97 4.00
C VAL A 207 -10.23 -19.95 4.66
N ILE A 208 -10.69 -19.30 5.75
CA ILE A 208 -9.84 -18.35 6.49
C ILE A 208 -8.65 -19.07 7.14
N ALA A 209 -8.89 -20.21 7.77
CA ALA A 209 -7.81 -20.99 8.38
C ALA A 209 -6.74 -21.37 7.34
N THR A 210 -7.17 -21.84 6.15
CA THR A 210 -6.25 -22.16 5.05
C THR A 210 -5.49 -20.92 4.55
N ALA A 211 -6.18 -19.79 4.39
CA ALA A 211 -5.54 -18.54 3.97
C ALA A 211 -4.54 -18.03 5.00
N VAL A 212 -4.86 -18.13 6.29
CA VAL A 212 -3.93 -17.74 7.39
C VAL A 212 -2.71 -18.66 7.41
N VAL A 213 -2.90 -19.98 7.24
CA VAL A 213 -1.77 -20.92 7.16
C VAL A 213 -0.86 -20.61 5.96
N LEU A 214 -1.44 -20.32 4.80
CA LEU A 214 -0.67 -19.92 3.61
C LEU A 214 0.07 -18.60 3.84
N LEU A 215 -0.55 -17.64 4.49
CA LEU A 215 0.07 -16.34 4.80
C LEU A 215 1.22 -16.51 5.81
N ILE A 216 1.03 -17.34 6.84
CA ILE A 216 2.10 -17.70 7.79
C ILE A 216 3.24 -18.44 7.08
N ALA A 217 2.93 -19.37 6.19
CA ALA A 217 3.94 -20.08 5.39
C ALA A 217 4.75 -19.13 4.51
N LEU A 218 4.10 -18.16 3.86
CA LEU A 218 4.76 -17.10 3.07
C LEU A 218 5.62 -16.17 3.94
N LEU A 219 5.14 -15.78 5.11
CA LEU A 219 5.93 -14.99 6.07
C LEU A 219 7.12 -15.80 6.60
N PHE A 220 6.90 -17.08 6.88
CA PHE A 220 7.97 -17.95 7.35
C PHE A 220 9.06 -18.14 6.28
N THR A 221 8.70 -18.33 5.01
CA THR A 221 9.68 -18.38 3.90
C THR A 221 10.41 -17.06 3.73
N SER A 222 9.75 -15.91 3.92
CA SER A 222 10.36 -14.58 3.90
C SER A 222 11.36 -14.38 5.06
N LEU A 223 11.06 -14.89 6.24
CA LEU A 223 11.95 -14.81 7.42
C LEU A 223 13.17 -15.74 7.29
N PHE A 224 13.04 -16.85 6.55
CA PHE A 224 14.12 -17.79 6.29
C PHE A 224 14.90 -17.53 5.00
N GLN A 225 14.49 -16.58 4.16
CA GLN A 225 15.39 -15.99 3.20
C GLN A 225 16.45 -15.21 4.00
N THR A 226 17.49 -15.91 4.39
CA THR A 226 18.75 -15.28 4.81
C THR A 226 19.13 -14.34 3.67
N LYS A 227 18.95 -13.04 3.85
CA LYS A 227 19.64 -12.04 3.05
C LYS A 227 21.11 -12.44 3.20
N LYS A 228 21.70 -12.97 2.14
CA LYS A 228 23.15 -12.97 2.02
C LYS A 228 23.50 -11.50 2.24
N THR A 229 24.15 -11.18 3.32
CA THR A 229 24.64 -9.83 3.55
C THR A 229 25.80 -9.66 2.60
N ALA A 230 25.53 -9.09 1.43
CA ALA A 230 26.60 -8.63 0.56
C ALA A 230 27.45 -7.60 1.33
N ASP A 231 28.73 -7.59 1.06
CA ASP A 231 29.64 -6.64 1.70
C ASP A 231 29.36 -5.22 1.21
N ILE A 232 28.96 -5.08 -0.07
CA ILE A 232 28.62 -3.82 -0.72
C ILE A 232 27.35 -3.99 -1.55
N ARG A 233 26.47 -3.00 -1.52
CA ARG A 233 25.22 -2.95 -2.30
C ARG A 233 25.27 -1.78 -3.27
N ILE A 234 25.31 -2.08 -4.56
CA ILE A 234 25.33 -1.10 -5.64
C ILE A 234 23.98 -1.08 -6.33
N ALA A 235 23.43 0.09 -6.60
CA ALA A 235 22.21 0.24 -7.38
C ALA A 235 22.42 1.02 -8.67
N SER A 236 21.43 0.95 -9.56
CA SER A 236 21.37 1.83 -10.72
C SER A 236 20.09 2.67 -10.72
N MET A 237 20.16 3.79 -11.42
CA MET A 237 18.97 4.50 -11.87
C MET A 237 18.23 3.69 -12.95
N ASP A 238 17.06 4.16 -13.33
CA ASP A 238 16.07 3.49 -14.17
C ASP A 238 16.30 3.64 -15.69
N PHE A 239 17.56 3.58 -16.13
CA PHE A 239 17.91 3.60 -17.56
C PHE A 239 19.18 2.78 -17.86
N THR A 240 19.21 2.19 -19.04
CA THR A 240 20.16 1.14 -19.45
C THR A 240 21.64 1.52 -19.27
N GLU A 241 22.02 2.75 -19.56
CA GLU A 241 23.41 3.21 -19.40
C GLU A 241 23.84 3.12 -17.93
N ASN A 242 22.97 3.54 -17.01
CA ASN A 242 23.26 3.51 -15.58
C ASN A 242 23.30 2.08 -15.02
N GLU A 243 22.45 1.19 -15.56
CA GLU A 243 22.52 -0.23 -15.24
C GLU A 243 23.86 -0.84 -15.65
N ILE A 244 24.35 -0.51 -16.85
CA ILE A 244 25.66 -0.97 -17.32
C ILE A 244 26.76 -0.50 -16.36
N PHE A 245 26.74 0.77 -15.97
CA PHE A 245 27.72 1.32 -15.03
C PHE A 245 27.65 0.62 -13.66
N ALA A 246 26.46 0.33 -13.15
CA ALA A 246 26.32 -0.38 -11.89
C ALA A 246 26.91 -1.79 -11.95
N TYR A 247 26.66 -2.54 -13.02
CA TYR A 247 27.26 -3.87 -13.20
C TYR A 247 28.79 -3.79 -13.39
N MET A 248 29.27 -2.82 -14.16
CA MET A 248 30.71 -2.63 -14.34
C MET A 248 31.41 -2.30 -13.01
N LEU A 249 30.79 -1.43 -12.20
CA LEU A 249 31.32 -1.05 -10.88
C LEU A 249 31.31 -2.27 -9.94
N SER A 250 30.20 -3.01 -9.90
CA SER A 250 30.09 -4.22 -9.08
C SER A 250 31.11 -5.27 -9.44
N GLU A 251 31.28 -5.60 -10.73
CA GLU A 251 32.26 -6.57 -11.20
C GLU A 251 33.70 -6.10 -10.91
N SER A 252 33.98 -4.79 -11.01
CA SER A 252 35.28 -4.25 -10.68
C SER A 252 35.59 -4.39 -9.18
N ILE A 253 34.62 -4.12 -8.32
CA ILE A 253 34.77 -4.27 -6.86
C ILE A 253 35.00 -5.74 -6.50
N GLU A 254 34.18 -6.65 -7.03
CA GLU A 254 34.34 -8.10 -6.79
C GLU A 254 35.73 -8.61 -7.24
N ARG A 255 36.15 -8.17 -8.42
CA ARG A 255 37.41 -8.62 -9.03
C ARG A 255 38.66 -8.07 -8.34
N GLU A 256 38.66 -6.80 -7.96
CA GLU A 256 39.82 -6.14 -7.38
C GLU A 256 39.92 -6.26 -5.88
N LEU A 257 38.77 -6.26 -5.18
CA LEU A 257 38.71 -6.28 -3.71
C LEU A 257 38.27 -7.63 -3.14
N GLY A 258 37.71 -8.52 -3.97
CA GLY A 258 37.23 -9.84 -3.51
C GLY A 258 36.00 -9.76 -2.58
N LEU A 259 35.28 -8.65 -2.61
CA LEU A 259 34.07 -8.42 -1.81
C LEU A 259 32.84 -8.97 -2.54
N ASP A 260 31.83 -9.47 -1.78
CA ASP A 260 30.53 -9.90 -2.33
C ASP A 260 29.66 -8.66 -2.61
N VAL A 261 29.25 -8.41 -3.85
CA VAL A 261 28.50 -7.22 -4.24
C VAL A 261 27.07 -7.59 -4.66
N GLU A 262 26.06 -7.04 -3.96
CA GLU A 262 24.68 -7.11 -4.40
C GLU A 262 24.36 -5.96 -5.35
N THR A 263 24.07 -6.28 -6.60
CA THR A 263 23.69 -5.26 -7.60
C THR A 263 22.17 -5.23 -7.73
N THR A 264 21.58 -4.07 -7.47
CA THR A 264 20.15 -3.79 -7.64
C THR A 264 19.95 -2.87 -8.85
N PRO A 265 19.77 -3.42 -10.07
CA PRO A 265 19.51 -2.59 -11.26
C PRO A 265 18.13 -1.96 -11.19
N ASP A 266 17.94 -0.85 -11.92
CA ASP A 266 16.63 -0.20 -12.14
C ASP A 266 15.90 0.14 -10.82
N LEU A 267 16.64 0.64 -9.81
CA LEU A 267 16.06 1.00 -8.51
C LEU A 267 15.06 2.16 -8.62
N GLY A 268 15.28 3.08 -9.54
CA GLY A 268 14.42 4.22 -9.81
C GLY A 268 15.18 5.48 -10.21
N ALA A 269 14.50 6.61 -10.16
CA ALA A 269 15.13 7.92 -10.44
C ALA A 269 16.25 8.25 -9.43
N GLY A 270 17.15 9.17 -9.77
CA GLY A 270 18.26 9.57 -8.90
C GLY A 270 17.85 9.99 -7.49
N SER A 271 16.67 10.60 -7.33
CA SER A 271 16.11 10.91 -6.00
C SER A 271 15.77 9.66 -5.18
N VAL A 272 15.40 8.55 -5.82
CA VAL A 272 15.14 7.26 -5.15
C VAL A 272 16.46 6.64 -4.71
N CYS A 273 17.46 6.60 -5.61
CA CYS A 273 18.79 6.10 -5.27
C CYS A 273 19.42 6.90 -4.12
N MET A 274 19.28 8.24 -4.14
CA MET A 274 19.75 9.11 -3.06
C MET A 274 19.06 8.83 -1.73
N SER A 275 17.73 8.62 -1.72
CA SER A 275 17.02 8.22 -0.50
C SER A 275 17.45 6.86 0.03
N SER A 276 17.74 5.91 -0.87
CA SER A 276 18.19 4.57 -0.49
C SER A 276 19.60 4.55 0.10
N ILE A 277 20.50 5.47 -0.33
CA ILE A 277 21.79 5.72 0.35
C ILE A 277 21.54 6.28 1.75
N GLN A 278 20.70 7.30 1.88
CA GLN A 278 20.43 7.94 3.17
C GLN A 278 19.76 6.99 4.19
N SER A 279 19.00 6.01 3.70
CA SER A 279 18.39 4.97 4.55
C SER A 279 19.28 3.74 4.77
N ASN A 280 20.52 3.75 4.27
CA ASN A 280 21.44 2.61 4.31
C ASN A 280 20.88 1.34 3.65
N GLU A 281 20.06 1.48 2.60
CA GLU A 281 19.57 0.35 1.80
C GLU A 281 20.55 -0.04 0.71
N ILE A 282 21.31 0.94 0.18
CA ILE A 282 22.42 0.76 -0.76
C ILE A 282 23.64 1.54 -0.29
N ASP A 283 24.82 1.14 -0.76
CA ASP A 283 26.08 1.75 -0.38
C ASP A 283 26.65 2.65 -1.49
N GLY A 284 26.17 2.49 -2.74
CA GLY A 284 26.56 3.35 -3.85
C GLY A 284 25.67 3.24 -5.08
N TYR A 285 25.68 4.28 -5.90
CA TYR A 285 25.11 4.29 -7.25
C TYR A 285 25.86 5.30 -8.12
N VAL A 286 25.76 5.16 -9.43
CA VAL A 286 26.36 6.11 -10.38
C VAL A 286 25.35 7.22 -10.68
N ASP A 287 25.79 8.48 -10.60
CA ASP A 287 24.98 9.65 -10.97
C ASP A 287 25.80 10.64 -11.81
N TYR A 288 25.11 11.57 -12.44
CA TYR A 288 25.71 12.62 -13.25
C TYR A 288 25.87 13.89 -12.44
N THR A 289 27.04 14.52 -12.52
CA THR A 289 27.34 15.76 -11.80
C THR A 289 26.30 16.85 -12.03
N GLY A 290 25.79 16.99 -13.27
CA GLY A 290 24.72 17.94 -13.58
C GLY A 290 23.40 17.63 -12.87
N THR A 291 23.06 16.35 -12.74
CA THR A 291 21.85 15.90 -12.01
C THR A 291 22.01 16.18 -10.53
N LEU A 292 23.16 15.84 -9.94
CA LEU A 292 23.46 16.12 -8.53
C LEU A 292 23.40 17.61 -8.25
N TYR A 293 24.03 18.42 -9.11
CA TYR A 293 24.12 19.88 -8.96
C TYR A 293 22.76 20.56 -8.94
N VAL A 294 21.90 20.22 -9.93
CA VAL A 294 20.60 20.88 -10.11
C VAL A 294 19.49 20.23 -9.29
N ASN A 295 19.40 18.89 -9.32
CA ASN A 295 18.24 18.20 -8.76
C ASN A 295 18.40 17.86 -7.28
N ILE A 296 19.61 17.56 -6.81
CA ILE A 296 19.87 17.20 -5.41
C ILE A 296 20.28 18.44 -4.61
N LEU A 297 21.32 19.15 -5.06
CA LEU A 297 21.87 20.31 -4.36
C LEU A 297 21.08 21.60 -4.60
N LYS A 298 20.10 21.57 -5.56
CA LYS A 298 19.23 22.73 -5.88
C LYS A 298 19.94 23.98 -6.35
N ASN A 299 21.11 23.83 -6.92
CA ASN A 299 21.86 24.92 -7.51
C ASN A 299 21.26 25.36 -8.86
N PRO A 300 21.40 26.62 -9.28
CA PRO A 300 21.02 27.04 -10.62
C PRO A 300 21.89 26.38 -11.66
N ALA A 301 21.33 26.01 -12.82
CA ALA A 301 22.08 25.36 -13.90
C ALA A 301 23.27 26.24 -14.34
N SER A 302 24.43 25.62 -14.49
CA SER A 302 25.68 26.29 -14.99
C SER A 302 26.23 25.52 -16.18
N SER A 303 26.84 26.22 -17.11
CA SER A 303 27.57 25.65 -18.24
C SER A 303 29.07 25.40 -17.94
N ASP A 304 29.57 25.82 -16.79
CA ASP A 304 30.93 25.58 -16.34
C ASP A 304 31.05 24.18 -15.73
N VAL A 305 31.58 23.24 -16.52
CA VAL A 305 31.67 21.84 -16.16
C VAL A 305 32.53 21.61 -14.91
N GLU A 306 33.67 22.34 -14.81
CA GLU A 306 34.59 22.19 -13.69
C GLU A 306 33.95 22.71 -12.38
N GLN A 307 33.31 23.89 -12.45
CA GLN A 307 32.57 24.42 -11.31
C GLN A 307 31.47 23.46 -10.85
N VAL A 308 30.65 22.94 -11.79
CA VAL A 308 29.60 22.00 -11.50
C VAL A 308 30.12 20.74 -10.79
N TYR A 309 31.29 20.23 -11.25
CA TYR A 309 31.91 19.07 -10.63
C TYR A 309 32.36 19.36 -9.20
N GLN A 310 33.15 20.43 -9.01
CA GLN A 310 33.71 20.78 -7.70
C GLN A 310 32.63 21.11 -6.67
N ASP A 311 31.63 21.88 -7.08
CA ASP A 311 30.50 22.23 -6.21
C ASP A 311 29.64 20.99 -5.87
N SER A 312 29.50 20.06 -6.83
CA SER A 312 28.76 18.80 -6.57
C SER A 312 29.51 17.94 -5.56
N VAL A 313 30.81 17.72 -5.74
CA VAL A 313 31.61 16.92 -4.79
C VAL A 313 31.59 17.57 -3.41
N LYS A 314 31.79 18.88 -3.31
CA LYS A 314 31.78 19.61 -2.06
C LYS A 314 30.39 19.56 -1.40
N GLY A 315 29.35 19.82 -2.16
CA GLY A 315 27.96 19.82 -1.66
C GLY A 315 27.50 18.45 -1.17
N MET A 316 27.83 17.38 -1.90
CA MET A 316 27.49 16.01 -1.48
C MET A 316 28.22 15.62 -0.19
N LYS A 317 29.48 15.99 -0.06
CA LYS A 317 30.26 15.74 1.17
C LYS A 317 29.75 16.54 2.37
N GLU A 318 29.47 17.84 2.21
CA GLU A 318 29.07 18.74 3.30
C GLU A 318 27.63 18.52 3.74
N GLN A 319 26.70 18.29 2.80
CA GLN A 319 25.26 18.17 3.12
C GLN A 319 24.83 16.74 3.42
N TYR A 320 25.46 15.76 2.80
CA TYR A 320 25.02 14.36 2.86
C TYR A 320 26.06 13.39 3.40
N GLY A 321 27.32 13.83 3.59
CA GLY A 321 28.44 12.99 4.04
C GLY A 321 28.84 11.91 3.03
N LEU A 322 28.54 12.12 1.73
CA LEU A 322 28.82 11.20 0.64
C LEU A 322 30.06 11.68 -0.13
N GLU A 323 30.87 10.71 -0.61
CA GLU A 323 32.09 10.97 -1.42
C GLU A 323 31.90 10.43 -2.82
#